data_0796288be418ef0a0fddbd88de0ebf73
#
_entry.id   0796288be418ef0a0fddbd88de0ebf73
#
_cell.length_a   1.000
_cell.length_b   1.000
_cell.length_c   1.000
_cell.angle_alpha   90.00
_cell.angle_beta   90.00
_cell.angle_gamma   90.00
#
_symmetry.space_group_name_H-M   'P 1'
#
loop_
_entity.id
_entity.type
_entity.pdbx_description
1 polymer ?
#
loop_
_entity_poly.entity_id
_entity_poly.type
_entity_poly.pdbx_seq_one_letter_code
_entity_poly.pdbx_strand_id
1 'polypeptide(L)'
;MNGPLLAPGDTWTYRTNTSLATGLSLDGHVRLTVTAHGATEVGGRTYDAYVMSVSGGGSATGTFATQFGSTRASGEWTVSGREILDAHGLEILSSVIDLEANGTLHTNPIPLPFALSVQNTTSYRLEGDPWQFPLAVGATASLSTRMNFSEDFRLVYYGVSPTPTHVAGLAWSNMTYDIQAAVGIDTPAGHFEAYPIRETFADGSFMVSFFAPVAGNYARTEAHNGTSTVGTADLVSYRYQALEPPTFLGLTTDRWALAAIGTVAVGIALVWWYRRRKRPAALPGPPQTGP
;
A
#
# COMPACT_ATOMS: atom_id res chain seq x y z
N MET A 1 16.94 14.07 10.42
CA MET A 1 15.62 13.76 11.02
C MET A 1 15.71 12.38 11.63
N ASN A 2 15.53 12.28 12.93
CA ASN A 2 15.55 10.98 13.61
C ASN A 2 14.23 10.24 13.35
N GLY A 3 14.26 8.91 13.27
CA GLY A 3 13.06 8.10 13.20
C GLY A 3 12.41 7.89 14.56
N PRO A 4 11.14 7.51 14.64
CA PRO A 4 10.47 7.20 15.89
C PRO A 4 10.79 5.79 16.38
N LEU A 5 10.69 5.57 17.67
CA LEU A 5 10.68 4.24 18.27
C LEU A 5 9.23 3.75 18.32
N LEU A 6 8.94 2.66 17.64
CA LEU A 6 7.62 2.05 17.70
C LEU A 6 7.53 1.08 18.87
N ALA A 7 6.40 1.10 19.54
CA ALA A 7 6.11 0.19 20.63
C ALA A 7 4.85 -0.64 20.35
N PRO A 8 4.78 -1.89 20.83
CA PRO A 8 3.54 -2.65 20.75
C PRO A 8 2.38 -1.86 21.37
N GLY A 9 1.27 -1.74 20.60
CA GLY A 9 0.13 -0.92 20.96
C GLY A 9 0.08 0.46 20.30
N ASP A 10 1.15 0.91 19.63
CA ASP A 10 1.09 2.09 18.77
C ASP A 10 0.14 1.85 17.61
N THR A 11 -0.69 2.85 17.32
CA THR A 11 -1.75 2.71 16.32
C THR A 11 -1.90 3.98 15.47
N TRP A 12 -2.22 3.79 14.19
CA TRP A 12 -2.57 4.85 13.26
C TRP A 12 -3.81 4.43 12.49
N THR A 13 -4.76 5.35 12.36
CA THR A 13 -5.95 5.14 11.54
C THR A 13 -5.95 6.16 10.41
N TYR A 14 -6.09 5.67 9.20
CA TYR A 14 -6.08 6.48 7.99
C TYR A 14 -7.42 6.40 7.29
N ARG A 15 -7.87 7.52 6.76
CA ARG A 15 -8.89 7.53 5.73
C ARG A 15 -8.23 7.28 4.39
N THR A 16 -8.69 6.26 3.67
CA THR A 16 -8.14 5.87 2.38
C THR A 16 -9.17 6.06 1.27
N ASN A 17 -8.70 6.53 0.13
CA ASN A 17 -9.44 6.51 -1.12
C ASN A 17 -8.53 5.93 -2.20
N THR A 18 -8.90 4.78 -2.75
CA THR A 18 -8.06 4.04 -3.69
C THR A 18 -8.90 3.48 -4.83
N SER A 19 -8.44 3.65 -6.05
CA SER A 19 -9.06 3.09 -7.25
C SER A 19 -8.40 1.77 -7.65
N LEU A 20 -9.15 0.69 -7.67
CA LEU A 20 -8.68 -0.61 -8.13
C LEU A 20 -8.70 -0.69 -9.67
N ALA A 21 -7.82 -1.53 -10.22
CA ALA A 21 -7.80 -1.81 -11.66
C ALA A 21 -9.09 -2.45 -12.20
N THR A 22 -9.94 -2.97 -11.32
CA THR A 22 -11.27 -3.50 -11.63
C THR A 22 -12.30 -2.42 -11.96
N GLY A 23 -11.98 -1.13 -11.68
CA GLY A 23 -12.91 -0.02 -11.79
C GLY A 23 -13.68 0.27 -10.50
N LEU A 24 -13.38 -0.42 -9.40
CA LEU A 24 -13.88 -0.09 -8.07
C LEU A 24 -13.02 0.98 -7.41
N SER A 25 -13.67 1.93 -6.75
CA SER A 25 -13.08 2.85 -5.80
C SER A 25 -13.42 2.40 -4.38
N LEU A 26 -12.43 2.32 -3.54
CA LEU A 26 -12.54 1.97 -2.12
C LEU A 26 -12.36 3.25 -1.29
N ASP A 27 -13.39 3.68 -0.56
CA ASP A 27 -13.32 4.79 0.40
C ASP A 27 -13.60 4.21 1.79
N GLY A 28 -12.75 4.50 2.75
CA GLY A 28 -12.92 3.97 4.11
C GLY A 28 -11.74 4.25 5.02
N HIS A 29 -11.56 3.38 6.01
CA HIS A 29 -10.51 3.53 6.99
C HIS A 29 -9.66 2.27 7.07
N VAL A 30 -8.33 2.49 7.20
CA VAL A 30 -7.36 1.43 7.49
C VAL A 30 -6.65 1.77 8.79
N ARG A 31 -6.56 0.79 9.68
CA ARG A 31 -5.86 0.88 10.95
C ARG A 31 -4.64 -0.01 10.94
N LEU A 32 -3.53 0.57 11.36
CA LEU A 32 -2.26 -0.10 11.59
C LEU A 32 -2.01 -0.17 13.08
N THR A 33 -1.51 -1.30 13.56
CA THR A 33 -1.18 -1.48 14.96
C THR A 33 0.11 -2.26 15.09
N VAL A 34 1.09 -1.73 15.81
CA VAL A 34 2.31 -2.47 16.17
C VAL A 34 1.91 -3.57 17.16
N THR A 35 2.17 -4.81 16.80
CA THR A 35 1.83 -5.98 17.64
C THR A 35 3.05 -6.59 18.32
N ALA A 36 4.24 -6.45 17.72
CA ALA A 36 5.49 -6.94 18.28
C ALA A 36 6.69 -6.17 17.72
N HIS A 37 7.82 -6.25 18.44
CA HIS A 37 9.14 -5.79 18.01
C HIS A 37 10.18 -6.84 18.43
N GLY A 38 11.11 -7.15 17.56
CA GLY A 38 12.25 -8.04 17.85
C GLY A 38 12.71 -8.86 16.65
N ALA A 39 13.59 -9.81 16.93
CA ALA A 39 14.17 -10.68 15.92
C ALA A 39 13.10 -11.47 15.18
N THR A 40 12.99 -11.26 13.88
CA THR A 40 11.97 -11.88 13.00
C THR A 40 12.63 -12.46 11.77
N GLU A 41 12.27 -13.68 11.41
CA GLU A 41 12.79 -14.33 10.21
C GLU A 41 11.92 -13.99 8.99
N VAL A 42 12.55 -13.48 7.92
CA VAL A 42 11.93 -13.21 6.63
C VAL A 42 12.88 -13.69 5.51
N GLY A 43 12.37 -14.58 4.65
CA GLY A 43 13.14 -15.08 3.51
C GLY A 43 14.45 -15.79 3.89
N GLY A 44 14.49 -16.46 5.05
CA GLY A 44 15.67 -17.16 5.56
C GLY A 44 16.73 -16.23 6.17
N ARG A 45 16.39 -14.99 6.49
CA ARG A 45 17.24 -14.03 7.19
C ARG A 45 16.53 -13.51 8.42
N THR A 46 17.31 -13.26 9.49
CA THR A 46 16.81 -12.66 10.72
C THR A 46 17.03 -11.15 10.67
N TYR A 47 15.97 -10.39 10.93
CA TYR A 47 15.95 -8.94 11.02
C TYR A 47 15.50 -8.52 12.42
N ASP A 48 15.99 -7.39 12.90
CA ASP A 48 15.31 -6.66 13.96
C ASP A 48 14.13 -5.92 13.33
N ALA A 49 12.90 -6.28 13.70
CA ALA A 49 11.74 -5.88 12.94
C ALA A 49 10.52 -5.56 13.81
N TYR A 50 9.69 -4.66 13.31
CA TYR A 50 8.35 -4.43 13.83
C TYR A 50 7.34 -5.30 13.07
N VAL A 51 6.42 -5.87 13.83
CA VAL A 51 5.26 -6.59 13.27
C VAL A 51 4.04 -5.73 13.45
N MET A 52 3.36 -5.44 12.35
CA MET A 52 2.15 -4.65 12.32
C MET A 52 0.95 -5.49 11.88
N SER A 53 -0.18 -5.32 12.54
CA SER A 53 -1.47 -5.77 12.00
C SER A 53 -2.10 -4.65 11.18
N VAL A 54 -2.74 -5.04 10.10
CA VAL A 54 -3.52 -4.18 9.21
C VAL A 54 -4.98 -4.61 9.34
N SER A 55 -5.90 -3.66 9.49
CA SER A 55 -7.34 -3.92 9.48
C SER A 55 -8.08 -2.70 8.99
N GLY A 56 -9.19 -2.89 8.30
CA GLY A 56 -9.94 -1.75 7.78
C GLY A 56 -11.19 -2.14 7.03
N GLY A 57 -11.88 -1.14 6.51
CA GLY A 57 -13.08 -1.32 5.72
C GLY A 57 -13.76 0.00 5.37
N GLY A 58 -14.77 -0.11 4.53
CA GLY A 58 -15.53 1.05 4.07
C GLY A 58 -16.45 0.73 2.91
N SER A 59 -16.76 1.73 2.09
CA SER A 59 -17.60 1.60 0.92
C SER A 59 -16.79 1.28 -0.33
N ALA A 60 -17.35 0.43 -1.17
CA ALA A 60 -16.84 0.10 -2.50
C ALA A 60 -17.85 0.59 -3.55
N THR A 61 -17.43 1.47 -4.45
CA THR A 61 -18.26 1.98 -5.53
C THR A 61 -17.50 1.99 -6.84
N GLY A 62 -18.20 1.91 -7.96
CA GLY A 62 -17.51 1.97 -9.27
C GLY A 62 -18.32 1.43 -10.42
N THR A 63 -17.58 1.01 -11.43
CA THR A 63 -18.17 0.50 -12.66
C THR A 63 -17.39 -0.69 -13.18
N PHE A 64 -18.03 -1.84 -13.24
CA PHE A 64 -17.46 -3.04 -13.85
C PHE A 64 -17.76 -3.08 -15.35
N ALA A 65 -16.73 -3.40 -16.14
CA ALA A 65 -16.95 -3.85 -17.51
C ALA A 65 -17.39 -5.32 -17.51
N THR A 66 -18.61 -5.58 -17.92
CA THR A 66 -19.17 -6.92 -18.09
C THR A 66 -19.35 -7.24 -19.58
N GLN A 67 -19.61 -8.48 -19.91
CA GLN A 67 -19.98 -8.87 -21.28
C GLN A 67 -21.25 -8.18 -21.81
N PHE A 68 -22.06 -7.60 -20.92
CA PHE A 68 -23.29 -6.86 -21.25
C PHE A 68 -23.10 -5.33 -21.25
N GLY A 69 -21.84 -4.87 -21.14
CA GLY A 69 -21.50 -3.44 -21.05
C GLY A 69 -21.02 -3.04 -19.66
N SER A 70 -21.03 -1.74 -19.43
CA SER A 70 -20.56 -1.14 -18.18
C SER A 70 -21.69 -1.09 -17.15
N THR A 71 -21.47 -1.67 -15.97
CA THR A 71 -22.47 -1.79 -14.91
C THR A 71 -21.97 -1.14 -13.63
N ARG A 72 -22.80 -0.25 -13.04
CA ARG A 72 -22.48 0.38 -11.75
C ARG A 72 -22.48 -0.67 -10.64
N ALA A 73 -21.52 -0.55 -9.73
CA ALA A 73 -21.39 -1.38 -8.53
C ALA A 73 -21.41 -0.51 -7.27
N SER A 74 -22.00 -1.03 -6.20
CA SER A 74 -21.87 -0.47 -4.86
C SER A 74 -21.89 -1.58 -3.81
N GLY A 75 -21.12 -1.38 -2.73
CA GLY A 75 -20.99 -2.38 -1.67
C GLY A 75 -20.07 -1.91 -0.57
N GLU A 76 -19.56 -2.86 0.19
CA GLU A 76 -18.62 -2.66 1.28
C GLU A 76 -17.34 -3.44 1.01
N TRP A 77 -16.25 -3.00 1.60
CA TRP A 77 -14.97 -3.71 1.57
C TRP A 77 -14.41 -3.84 2.97
N THR A 78 -13.59 -4.86 3.17
CA THR A 78 -12.79 -5.07 4.36
C THR A 78 -11.37 -5.42 3.95
N VAL A 79 -10.40 -5.06 4.79
CA VAL A 79 -9.02 -5.47 4.66
C VAL A 79 -8.52 -5.99 5.99
N SER A 80 -7.74 -7.04 5.94
CA SER A 80 -6.99 -7.55 7.09
C SER A 80 -5.63 -8.02 6.64
N GLY A 81 -4.66 -8.02 7.56
CA GLY A 81 -3.33 -8.49 7.20
C GLY A 81 -2.27 -8.24 8.24
N ARG A 82 -1.06 -8.50 7.81
CA ARG A 82 0.15 -8.34 8.61
C ARG A 82 1.29 -7.82 7.75
N GLU A 83 2.05 -6.91 8.30
CA GLU A 83 3.29 -6.40 7.72
C GLU A 83 4.44 -6.56 8.68
N ILE A 84 5.63 -6.82 8.15
CA ILE A 84 6.88 -6.88 8.87
C ILE A 84 7.79 -5.81 8.30
N LEU A 85 8.23 -4.89 9.16
CA LEU A 85 9.06 -3.75 8.81
C LEU A 85 10.44 -3.90 9.44
N ASP A 86 11.50 -3.60 8.68
CA ASP A 86 12.84 -3.49 9.25
C ASP A 86 12.89 -2.38 10.31
N ALA A 87 13.44 -2.64 11.47
CA ALA A 87 13.51 -1.65 12.54
C ALA A 87 14.51 -0.52 12.27
N HIS A 88 15.41 -0.64 11.30
CA HIS A 88 16.45 0.34 11.00
C HIS A 88 16.04 1.32 9.88
N GLY A 89 15.24 0.89 8.93
CA GLY A 89 14.81 1.71 7.80
C GLY A 89 13.31 1.74 7.64
N LEU A 90 12.57 0.82 8.29
CA LEU A 90 11.13 0.59 8.18
C LEU A 90 10.67 0.20 6.78
N GLU A 91 11.60 -0.24 5.97
CA GLU A 91 11.24 -0.89 4.74
C GLU A 91 10.44 -2.15 5.04
N ILE A 92 9.49 -2.42 4.19
CA ILE A 92 8.68 -3.60 4.29
C ILE A 92 9.53 -4.81 3.89
N LEU A 93 9.66 -5.72 4.84
CA LEU A 93 10.32 -7.00 4.62
C LEU A 93 9.33 -8.08 4.16
N SER A 94 8.09 -7.99 4.64
CA SER A 94 7.02 -8.91 4.24
C SER A 94 5.65 -8.27 4.46
N SER A 95 4.71 -8.62 3.58
CA SER A 95 3.31 -8.19 3.66
C SER A 95 2.39 -9.34 3.28
N VAL A 96 1.37 -9.57 4.08
CA VAL A 96 0.26 -10.49 3.77
C VAL A 96 -1.02 -9.71 3.97
N ILE A 97 -1.75 -9.48 2.88
CA ILE A 97 -2.96 -8.64 2.87
C ILE A 97 -4.09 -9.41 2.20
N ASP A 98 -5.20 -9.50 2.90
CA ASP A 98 -6.48 -10.03 2.42
C ASP A 98 -7.46 -8.87 2.28
N LEU A 99 -7.95 -8.63 1.07
CA LEU A 99 -8.96 -7.65 0.72
C LEU A 99 -10.22 -8.37 0.22
N GLU A 100 -11.34 -8.07 0.82
CA GLU A 100 -12.65 -8.55 0.36
C GLU A 100 -13.56 -7.36 0.06
N ALA A 101 -14.34 -7.45 -1.02
CA ALA A 101 -15.42 -6.50 -1.28
C ALA A 101 -16.66 -7.25 -1.75
N ASN A 102 -17.79 -6.91 -1.15
CA ASN A 102 -19.08 -7.54 -1.44
C ASN A 102 -20.13 -6.46 -1.69
N GLY A 103 -21.04 -6.71 -2.63
CA GLY A 103 -22.05 -5.73 -2.95
C GLY A 103 -22.97 -6.12 -4.07
N THR A 104 -23.51 -5.09 -4.74
CA THR A 104 -24.54 -5.20 -5.76
C THR A 104 -24.09 -4.55 -7.06
N LEU A 105 -24.27 -5.25 -8.16
CA LEU A 105 -24.22 -4.71 -9.51
C LEU A 105 -25.62 -4.19 -9.86
N HIS A 106 -25.73 -2.91 -10.20
CA HIS A 106 -27.00 -2.27 -10.54
C HIS A 106 -27.36 -2.53 -12.00
N THR A 107 -27.77 -3.75 -12.28
CA THR A 107 -28.28 -4.18 -13.58
C THR A 107 -29.79 -3.91 -13.71
N ASN A 108 -30.28 -3.75 -14.93
CA ASN A 108 -31.69 -3.62 -15.19
C ASN A 108 -32.19 -4.90 -15.89
N PRO A 109 -33.29 -5.56 -15.44
CA PRO A 109 -34.24 -5.10 -14.42
C PRO A 109 -33.89 -5.54 -12.98
N ILE A 110 -32.92 -6.46 -12.77
CA ILE A 110 -32.68 -7.08 -11.46
C ILE A 110 -31.25 -6.79 -10.98
N PRO A 111 -31.08 -6.21 -9.80
CA PRO A 111 -29.76 -6.08 -9.19
C PRO A 111 -29.15 -7.45 -8.88
N LEU A 112 -27.85 -7.59 -9.06
CA LEU A 112 -27.14 -8.86 -8.92
C LEU A 112 -25.96 -8.73 -7.92
N PRO A 113 -25.72 -9.75 -7.08
CA PRO A 113 -24.62 -9.70 -6.15
C PRO A 113 -23.26 -9.82 -6.85
N PHE A 114 -22.23 -9.22 -6.27
CA PHE A 114 -20.83 -9.51 -6.57
C PHE A 114 -20.04 -9.75 -5.28
N ALA A 115 -18.96 -10.50 -5.41
CA ALA A 115 -17.94 -10.68 -4.39
C ALA A 115 -16.56 -10.63 -5.05
N LEU A 116 -15.66 -9.86 -4.47
CA LEU A 116 -14.26 -9.75 -4.86
C LEU A 116 -13.41 -10.18 -3.67
N SER A 117 -12.42 -11.03 -3.89
CA SER A 117 -11.40 -11.39 -2.92
C SER A 117 -10.04 -11.24 -3.58
N VAL A 118 -9.12 -10.56 -2.89
CA VAL A 118 -7.72 -10.42 -3.30
C VAL A 118 -6.86 -10.79 -2.10
N GLN A 119 -6.09 -11.85 -2.23
CA GLN A 119 -5.05 -12.19 -1.27
C GLN A 119 -3.69 -11.88 -1.89
N ASN A 120 -2.91 -11.06 -1.21
CA ASN A 120 -1.56 -10.71 -1.63
C ASN A 120 -0.56 -11.13 -0.55
N THR A 121 0.45 -11.88 -0.94
CA THR A 121 1.59 -12.23 -0.10
C THR A 121 2.86 -11.77 -0.79
N THR A 122 3.62 -10.91 -0.14
CA THR A 122 4.85 -10.38 -0.70
C THR A 122 5.96 -10.44 0.34
N SER A 123 7.15 -10.86 -0.09
CA SER A 123 8.37 -10.75 0.70
C SER A 123 9.42 -9.99 -0.12
N TYR A 124 10.12 -9.11 0.55
CA TYR A 124 11.11 -8.24 -0.05
C TYR A 124 12.51 -8.61 0.43
N ARG A 125 13.45 -8.63 -0.50
CA ARG A 125 14.87 -8.69 -0.20
C ARG A 125 15.48 -7.40 -0.70
N LEU A 126 15.88 -6.57 0.25
CA LEU A 126 16.55 -5.31 -0.05
C LEU A 126 17.96 -5.60 -0.55
N GLU A 127 18.31 -5.06 -1.71
CA GLU A 127 19.64 -5.15 -2.29
C GLU A 127 20.14 -3.73 -2.56
N GLY A 128 21.33 -3.39 -2.03
CA GLY A 128 21.87 -2.05 -2.02
C GLY A 128 21.79 -1.40 -0.64
N ASP A 129 21.86 -0.08 -0.61
CA ASP A 129 21.77 0.71 0.60
C ASP A 129 20.34 1.25 0.74
N PRO A 130 19.46 0.53 1.45
CA PRO A 130 18.14 1.05 1.79
C PRO A 130 18.33 2.33 2.61
N TRP A 131 17.35 3.23 2.54
CA TRP A 131 17.42 4.41 3.37
C TRP A 131 17.43 4.01 4.86
N GLN A 132 18.26 4.67 5.61
CA GLN A 132 18.32 4.51 7.05
C GLN A 132 18.10 5.85 7.72
N PHE A 133 17.45 5.81 8.84
CA PHE A 133 17.41 7.00 9.67
C PHE A 133 18.78 7.22 10.37
N PRO A 134 19.16 8.47 10.58
CA PRO A 134 18.39 9.71 10.37
C PRO A 134 18.31 10.12 8.90
N LEU A 135 17.10 10.42 8.42
CA LEU A 135 16.92 10.95 7.07
C LEU A 135 17.46 12.38 6.98
N ALA A 136 18.19 12.66 5.91
CA ALA A 136 18.72 13.99 5.63
C ALA A 136 17.89 14.64 4.51
N VAL A 137 17.43 15.89 4.73
CA VAL A 137 16.76 16.68 3.69
C VAL A 137 17.72 16.90 2.51
N GLY A 138 17.21 16.69 1.30
CA GLY A 138 17.99 16.74 0.06
C GLY A 138 18.75 15.44 -0.26
N ALA A 139 18.63 14.41 0.60
CA ALA A 139 19.20 13.12 0.28
C ALA A 139 18.39 12.44 -0.83
N THR A 140 19.12 11.90 -1.80
CA THR A 140 18.58 11.09 -2.89
C THR A 140 19.36 9.80 -2.98
N ALA A 141 18.68 8.69 -3.22
CA ALA A 141 19.36 7.42 -3.50
C ALA A 141 18.52 6.54 -4.42
N SER A 142 19.15 5.47 -4.89
CA SER A 142 18.50 4.44 -5.68
C SER A 142 18.47 3.15 -4.89
N LEU A 143 17.30 2.55 -4.77
CA LEU A 143 17.09 1.26 -4.12
C LEU A 143 16.69 0.23 -5.16
N SER A 144 17.34 -0.92 -5.12
CA SER A 144 16.96 -2.09 -5.89
C SER A 144 16.42 -3.14 -4.93
N THR A 145 15.20 -3.57 -5.16
CA THR A 145 14.53 -4.54 -4.29
C THR A 145 14.12 -5.76 -5.10
N ARG A 146 14.53 -6.92 -4.63
CA ARG A 146 14.04 -8.19 -5.15
C ARG A 146 12.78 -8.57 -4.39
N MET A 147 11.68 -8.69 -5.12
CA MET A 147 10.37 -8.99 -4.59
C MET A 147 9.95 -10.41 -5.00
N ASN A 148 9.61 -11.24 -4.02
CA ASN A 148 8.88 -12.47 -4.24
C ASN A 148 7.43 -12.24 -3.86
N PHE A 149 6.50 -12.45 -4.79
CA PHE A 149 5.09 -12.17 -4.59
C PHE A 149 4.20 -13.33 -5.05
N SER A 150 3.07 -13.43 -4.38
CA SER A 150 1.95 -14.30 -4.76
C SER A 150 0.65 -13.51 -4.57
N GLU A 151 -0.17 -13.49 -5.60
CA GLU A 151 -1.49 -12.88 -5.57
C GLU A 151 -2.54 -13.85 -6.06
N ASP A 152 -3.57 -14.05 -5.25
CA ASP A 152 -4.78 -14.76 -5.58
C ASP A 152 -5.92 -13.76 -5.73
N PHE A 153 -6.47 -13.67 -6.92
CA PHE A 153 -7.59 -12.80 -7.26
C PHE A 153 -8.80 -13.62 -7.65
N ARG A 154 -9.93 -13.38 -6.99
CA ARG A 154 -11.21 -14.02 -7.29
C ARG A 154 -12.31 -12.98 -7.36
N LEU A 155 -13.00 -12.93 -8.48
CA LEU A 155 -14.21 -12.13 -8.66
C LEU A 155 -15.38 -13.06 -8.98
N VAL A 156 -16.49 -12.93 -8.25
CA VAL A 156 -17.73 -13.65 -8.48
C VAL A 156 -18.82 -12.64 -8.75
N TYR A 157 -19.55 -12.81 -9.85
CA TYR A 157 -20.72 -11.99 -10.18
C TYR A 157 -21.75 -12.83 -10.94
N TYR A 158 -23.03 -12.54 -10.81
CA TYR A 158 -24.13 -13.30 -11.41
C TYR A 158 -24.18 -14.79 -11.00
N GLY A 159 -23.57 -15.16 -9.86
CA GLY A 159 -23.39 -16.56 -9.52
C GLY A 159 -22.37 -17.31 -10.39
N VAL A 160 -21.73 -16.61 -11.32
CA VAL A 160 -20.62 -17.13 -12.15
C VAL A 160 -19.31 -16.74 -11.44
N SER A 161 -18.48 -17.71 -11.20
CA SER A 161 -17.11 -17.50 -10.77
C SER A 161 -16.20 -17.61 -11.99
N PRO A 162 -15.70 -16.50 -12.55
CA PRO A 162 -14.61 -16.57 -13.50
C PRO A 162 -13.45 -17.34 -12.88
N THR A 163 -12.63 -17.98 -13.70
CA THR A 163 -11.46 -18.71 -13.22
C THR A 163 -10.64 -17.82 -12.31
N PRO A 164 -10.37 -18.23 -11.04
CA PRO A 164 -9.49 -17.48 -10.15
C PRO A 164 -8.15 -17.24 -10.86
N THR A 165 -7.63 -16.05 -10.71
CA THR A 165 -6.32 -15.73 -11.26
C THR A 165 -5.30 -15.82 -10.15
N HIS A 166 -4.38 -16.76 -10.26
CA HIS A 166 -3.20 -16.84 -9.42
C HIS A 166 -2.00 -16.29 -10.20
N VAL A 167 -1.28 -15.35 -9.60
CA VAL A 167 -0.05 -14.80 -10.15
C VAL A 167 1.02 -14.85 -9.07
N ALA A 168 2.09 -15.54 -9.34
CA ALA A 168 3.24 -15.60 -8.44
C ALA A 168 4.53 -15.40 -9.24
N GLY A 169 5.57 -14.89 -8.62
CA GLY A 169 6.84 -14.73 -9.29
C GLY A 169 7.86 -13.93 -8.51
N LEU A 170 9.01 -13.77 -9.16
CA LEU A 170 10.08 -12.90 -8.72
C LEU A 170 10.08 -11.65 -9.61
N ALA A 171 10.15 -10.50 -9.00
CA ALA A 171 10.29 -9.24 -9.70
C ALA A 171 11.42 -8.41 -9.09
N TRP A 172 11.99 -7.53 -9.90
CA TRP A 172 12.88 -6.49 -9.44
C TRP A 172 12.12 -5.18 -9.48
N SER A 173 12.16 -4.46 -8.38
CA SER A 173 11.67 -3.09 -8.30
C SER A 173 12.88 -2.18 -8.11
N ASN A 174 13.12 -1.32 -9.10
CA ASN A 174 14.10 -0.26 -8.97
C ASN A 174 13.34 1.03 -8.73
N MET A 175 13.69 1.72 -7.66
CA MET A 175 13.12 3.02 -7.33
C MET A 175 14.23 4.01 -7.00
N THR A 176 13.94 5.28 -7.19
CA THR A 176 14.71 6.37 -6.62
C THR A 176 13.87 7.05 -5.56
N TYR A 177 14.49 7.46 -4.48
CA TYR A 177 13.81 8.28 -3.47
C TYR A 177 14.49 9.63 -3.29
N ASP A 178 13.68 10.62 -2.91
CA ASP A 178 14.06 12.01 -2.66
C ASP A 178 13.38 12.50 -1.39
N ILE A 179 14.17 13.05 -0.46
CA ILE A 179 13.69 13.55 0.84
C ILE A 179 13.66 15.07 0.78
N GLN A 180 12.48 15.63 0.83
CA GLN A 180 12.27 17.06 0.66
C GLN A 180 12.23 17.81 2.00
N ALA A 181 12.33 19.14 1.93
CA ALA A 181 12.19 20.00 3.10
C ALA A 181 10.78 19.87 3.71
N ALA A 182 10.69 20.06 5.02
CA ALA A 182 9.41 20.00 5.72
C ALA A 182 8.39 21.00 5.16
N VAL A 183 7.15 20.55 5.10
CA VAL A 183 5.99 21.34 4.71
C VAL A 183 4.88 21.17 5.73
N GLY A 184 4.06 22.20 5.91
CA GLY A 184 2.84 22.09 6.72
C GLY A 184 1.76 21.37 5.94
N ILE A 185 1.14 20.35 6.53
CA ILE A 185 0.00 19.64 5.94
C ILE A 185 -1.14 19.54 6.95
N ASP A 186 -2.36 19.64 6.46
CA ASP A 186 -3.58 19.45 7.24
C ASP A 186 -4.18 18.08 6.93
N THR A 187 -4.53 17.36 7.98
CA THR A 187 -5.23 16.08 7.92
C THR A 187 -6.38 16.07 8.94
N PRO A 188 -7.30 15.11 8.91
CA PRO A 188 -8.32 15.00 9.95
C PRO A 188 -7.76 14.82 11.37
N ALA A 189 -6.54 14.31 11.53
CA ALA A 189 -5.86 14.20 12.83
C ALA A 189 -5.25 15.51 13.33
N GLY A 190 -5.16 16.55 12.49
CA GLY A 190 -4.61 17.86 12.82
C GLY A 190 -3.61 18.39 11.80
N HIS A 191 -2.93 19.46 12.19
CA HIS A 191 -1.85 20.08 11.42
C HIS A 191 -0.50 19.45 11.77
N PHE A 192 0.30 19.10 10.75
CA PHE A 192 1.62 18.48 10.91
C PHE A 192 2.67 19.23 10.12
N GLU A 193 3.84 19.40 10.72
CA GLU A 193 5.07 19.65 9.98
C GLU A 193 5.60 18.28 9.52
N ALA A 194 5.57 18.02 8.22
CA ALA A 194 5.88 16.74 7.64
C ALA A 194 6.93 16.85 6.54
N TYR A 195 7.73 15.83 6.40
CA TYR A 195 8.79 15.72 5.40
C TYR A 195 8.29 14.83 4.24
N PRO A 196 8.09 15.40 3.04
CA PRO A 196 7.75 14.60 1.87
C PRO A 196 8.92 13.69 1.49
N ILE A 197 8.64 12.40 1.36
CA ILE A 197 9.54 11.40 0.81
C ILE A 197 8.91 10.95 -0.49
N ARG A 198 9.55 11.27 -1.59
CA ARG A 198 9.08 10.88 -2.92
C ARG A 198 9.83 9.65 -3.39
N GLU A 199 9.10 8.60 -3.67
CA GLU A 199 9.58 7.35 -4.26
C GLU A 199 9.13 7.29 -5.71
N THR A 200 10.07 7.24 -6.65
CA THR A 200 9.78 7.19 -8.09
C THR A 200 10.19 5.83 -8.63
N PHE A 201 9.25 5.13 -9.26
CA PHE A 201 9.43 3.81 -9.85
C PHE A 201 9.89 3.91 -11.30
N ALA A 202 10.47 2.81 -11.82
CA ALA A 202 11.03 2.74 -13.16
C ALA A 202 10.02 2.99 -14.30
N ASP A 203 8.72 2.83 -14.03
CA ASP A 203 7.66 3.09 -15.00
C ASP A 203 7.16 4.56 -14.98
N GLY A 204 7.77 5.40 -14.14
CA GLY A 204 7.41 6.80 -13.96
C GLY A 204 6.23 7.05 -13.03
N SER A 205 5.63 6.01 -12.44
CA SER A 205 4.74 6.17 -11.30
C SER A 205 5.52 6.60 -10.06
N PHE A 206 4.87 7.26 -9.12
CA PHE A 206 5.54 7.66 -7.89
C PHE A 206 4.58 7.71 -6.71
N MET A 207 5.15 7.61 -5.53
CA MET A 207 4.47 7.79 -4.26
C MET A 207 5.10 8.97 -3.51
N VAL A 208 4.28 9.74 -2.80
CA VAL A 208 4.74 10.79 -1.88
C VAL A 208 4.19 10.47 -0.50
N SER A 209 5.09 10.23 0.43
CA SER A 209 4.77 9.93 1.82
C SER A 209 5.21 11.09 2.71
N PHE A 210 4.30 11.72 3.40
CA PHE A 210 4.54 12.89 4.26
C PHE A 210 4.81 12.43 5.68
N PHE A 211 6.06 12.24 6.02
CA PHE A 211 6.47 11.81 7.35
C PHE A 211 6.31 12.90 8.39
N ALA A 212 5.51 12.65 9.42
CA ALA A 212 5.30 13.53 10.57
C ALA A 212 5.99 12.97 11.82
N PRO A 213 7.12 13.51 12.26
CA PRO A 213 7.86 12.99 13.42
C PRO A 213 7.02 12.91 14.69
N VAL A 214 6.12 13.88 14.90
CA VAL A 214 5.24 13.92 16.07
C VAL A 214 4.20 12.79 16.09
N ALA A 215 3.80 12.30 14.93
CA ALA A 215 2.90 11.16 14.81
C ALA A 215 3.65 9.83 14.77
N GLY A 216 4.97 9.87 14.64
CA GLY A 216 5.80 8.70 14.48
C GLY A 216 5.51 7.89 13.21
N ASN A 217 4.80 8.47 12.25
CA ASN A 217 4.40 7.82 10.99
C ASN A 217 4.01 8.89 9.96
N TYR A 218 3.54 8.45 8.80
CA TYR A 218 3.04 9.35 7.77
C TYR A 218 1.75 10.05 8.21
N ALA A 219 1.65 11.34 7.99
CA ALA A 219 0.40 12.07 8.13
C ALA A 219 -0.44 11.98 6.86
N ARG A 220 0.20 11.78 5.70
CA ARG A 220 -0.45 11.56 4.41
C ARG A 220 0.42 10.69 3.52
N THR A 221 -0.22 9.92 2.63
CA THR A 221 0.43 9.23 1.52
C THR A 221 -0.40 9.43 0.26
N GLU A 222 0.26 9.69 -0.86
CA GLU A 222 -0.35 9.88 -2.18
C GLU A 222 0.34 8.99 -3.20
N ALA A 223 -0.43 8.18 -3.91
CA ALA A 223 0.06 7.37 -5.02
C ALA A 223 -0.35 7.99 -6.35
N HIS A 224 0.60 8.10 -7.28
CA HIS A 224 0.42 8.76 -8.56
C HIS A 224 0.80 7.84 -9.72
N ASN A 225 0.01 7.92 -10.80
CA ASN A 225 0.33 7.33 -12.09
C ASN A 225 0.43 8.47 -13.13
N GLY A 226 1.64 8.89 -13.43
CA GLY A 226 1.87 10.12 -14.18
C GLY A 226 1.34 11.33 -13.42
N THR A 227 0.41 12.06 -14.01
CA THR A 227 -0.21 13.25 -13.40
C THR A 227 -1.46 12.96 -12.57
N SER A 228 -1.93 11.71 -12.57
CA SER A 228 -3.18 11.32 -11.90
C SER A 228 -2.91 10.71 -10.54
N THR A 229 -3.57 11.22 -9.49
CA THR A 229 -3.59 10.58 -8.17
C THR A 229 -4.52 9.36 -8.23
N VAL A 230 -3.99 8.19 -7.89
CA VAL A 230 -4.71 6.90 -7.94
C VAL A 230 -5.06 6.38 -6.55
N GLY A 231 -4.48 6.96 -5.52
CA GLY A 231 -4.77 6.63 -4.13
C GLY A 231 -4.27 7.69 -3.17
N THR A 232 -5.00 7.86 -2.07
CA THR A 232 -4.62 8.73 -0.96
C THR A 232 -4.90 8.04 0.37
N ALA A 233 -4.09 8.35 1.36
CA ALA A 233 -4.35 7.98 2.74
C ALA A 233 -4.01 9.16 3.65
N ASP A 234 -5.00 9.68 4.36
CA ASP A 234 -4.87 10.78 5.32
C ASP A 234 -5.00 10.27 6.75
N LEU A 235 -4.09 10.68 7.62
CA LEU A 235 -4.16 10.33 9.04
C LEU A 235 -5.39 10.96 9.70
N VAL A 236 -6.22 10.12 10.31
CA VAL A 236 -7.46 10.51 11.02
C VAL A 236 -7.25 10.54 12.52
N SER A 237 -6.50 9.58 13.03
CA SER A 237 -6.14 9.51 14.45
C SER A 237 -4.91 8.64 14.65
N TYR A 238 -4.19 8.89 15.73
CA TYR A 238 -3.05 8.08 16.11
C TYR A 238 -2.91 7.99 17.62
N ARG A 239 -2.27 6.92 18.07
CA ARG A 239 -1.75 6.74 19.40
C ARG A 239 -0.32 6.30 19.24
N TYR A 240 0.60 7.21 19.40
CA TYR A 240 2.02 6.97 19.35
C TYR A 240 2.58 7.14 20.76
N GLN A 241 3.00 6.04 21.34
CA GLN A 241 3.69 6.03 22.63
C GLN A 241 5.20 6.06 22.33
N ALA A 242 5.71 7.22 21.94
CA ALA A 242 7.12 7.43 22.12
C ALA A 242 7.39 7.17 23.61
N LEU A 243 8.01 6.04 23.93
CA LEU A 243 8.64 5.91 25.23
C LEU A 243 9.47 7.16 25.37
N GLU A 244 9.20 8.00 26.40
CA GLU A 244 10.09 9.12 26.67
C GLU A 244 11.49 8.55 26.60
N PRO A 245 12.37 9.06 25.73
CA PRO A 245 13.69 8.49 25.58
C PRO A 245 14.28 8.44 26.97
N PRO A 246 14.88 7.32 27.42
CA PRO A 246 15.49 7.25 28.72
C PRO A 246 16.51 8.39 28.75
N THR A 247 16.21 9.45 29.47
CA THR A 247 17.08 10.59 29.65
C THR A 247 18.22 10.14 30.55
N PHE A 248 19.22 9.53 29.94
CA PHE A 248 20.48 9.32 30.60
C PHE A 248 21.30 10.58 30.43
N LEU A 249 21.50 11.32 31.51
CA LEU A 249 22.25 12.59 31.58
C LEU A 249 21.66 13.73 30.71
N GLY A 250 20.34 13.81 30.54
CA GLY A 250 19.71 14.92 29.81
C GLY A 250 19.93 14.93 28.29
N LEU A 251 20.41 13.83 27.71
CA LEU A 251 20.60 13.65 26.28
C LEU A 251 19.51 12.72 25.74
N THR A 252 18.70 13.24 24.83
CA THR A 252 17.66 12.49 24.12
C THR A 252 18.27 11.62 23.02
N THR A 253 17.93 10.34 23.00
CA THR A 253 18.22 9.44 21.88
C THR A 253 16.95 9.19 21.11
N ASP A 254 16.74 9.98 20.07
CA ASP A 254 15.56 9.84 19.19
C ASP A 254 15.88 8.94 18.00
N ARG A 255 15.03 7.96 17.74
CA ARG A 255 15.05 7.22 16.48
C ARG A 255 13.72 6.50 16.21
N TRP A 256 13.18 6.59 14.96
CA TRP A 256 12.48 5.60 14.13
C TRP A 256 10.95 5.71 13.92
N ALA A 257 10.51 5.70 12.71
CA ALA A 257 9.37 5.04 12.07
C ALA A 257 9.13 5.41 10.63
N LEU A 258 8.76 4.49 9.80
CA LEU A 258 8.09 4.75 8.51
C LEU A 258 7.70 3.45 7.81
N ALA A 259 6.54 3.30 7.21
CA ALA A 259 6.33 2.50 6.01
C ALA A 259 5.02 1.71 5.81
N ALA A 260 4.00 1.82 6.63
CA ALA A 260 2.90 0.84 6.54
C ALA A 260 1.83 1.11 5.47
N ILE A 261 1.64 2.35 4.99
CA ILE A 261 0.55 2.69 4.07
C ILE A 261 0.93 2.51 2.62
N GLY A 262 2.21 2.72 2.31
CA GLY A 262 2.74 2.53 0.96
C GLY A 262 2.45 1.14 0.40
N THR A 263 2.35 0.12 1.25
CA THR A 263 2.21 -1.27 0.81
C THR A 263 0.85 -1.60 0.25
N VAL A 264 -0.23 -1.13 0.86
CA VAL A 264 -1.57 -1.38 0.30
C VAL A 264 -1.70 -0.68 -1.04
N ALA A 265 -1.24 0.57 -1.14
CA ALA A 265 -1.24 1.32 -2.39
C ALA A 265 -0.23 0.76 -3.42
N VAL A 266 0.98 0.39 -2.98
CA VAL A 266 2.03 -0.17 -3.86
C VAL A 266 1.70 -1.59 -4.28
N GLY A 267 1.20 -2.45 -3.40
CA GLY A 267 0.73 -3.79 -3.77
C GLY A 267 -0.33 -3.72 -4.87
N ILE A 268 -1.31 -2.84 -4.72
CA ILE A 268 -2.36 -2.61 -5.72
C ILE A 268 -1.79 -2.00 -7.01
N ALA A 269 -0.85 -1.05 -6.92
CA ALA A 269 -0.21 -0.43 -8.09
C ALA A 269 0.71 -1.39 -8.85
N LEU A 270 1.49 -2.23 -8.15
CA LEU A 270 2.37 -3.24 -8.76
C LEU A 270 1.59 -4.33 -9.48
N VAL A 271 0.48 -4.77 -8.90
CA VAL A 271 -0.43 -5.72 -9.54
C VAL A 271 -1.06 -5.12 -10.80
N TRP A 272 -1.49 -3.86 -10.75
CA TRP A 272 -2.00 -3.15 -11.91
C TRP A 272 -0.94 -3.02 -13.03
N TRP A 273 0.32 -2.67 -12.67
CA TRP A 273 1.45 -2.55 -13.60
C TRP A 273 1.78 -3.89 -14.28
N TYR A 274 1.86 -5.00 -13.52
CA TYR A 274 2.13 -6.33 -14.07
C TYR A 274 1.05 -6.79 -15.05
N ARG A 275 -0.24 -6.53 -14.75
CA ARG A 275 -1.36 -6.84 -15.63
C ARG A 275 -1.35 -6.03 -16.93
N ARG A 276 -0.90 -4.76 -16.87
CA ARG A 276 -0.80 -3.91 -18.06
C ARG A 276 0.26 -4.40 -19.05
N ARG A 277 1.36 -4.96 -18.56
CA ARG A 277 2.43 -5.55 -19.40
C ARG A 277 2.04 -6.87 -20.08
N LYS A 278 1.12 -7.64 -19.51
CA LYS A 278 0.69 -8.94 -20.04
C LYS A 278 -0.60 -8.90 -20.88
N ARG A 279 -1.06 -7.74 -21.32
CA ARG A 279 -2.12 -7.73 -22.35
C ARG A 279 -1.55 -8.38 -23.61
N PRO A 280 -2.03 -9.58 -24.02
CA PRO A 280 -1.63 -10.17 -25.30
C PRO A 280 -1.98 -9.16 -26.39
N ALA A 281 -1.08 -8.96 -27.33
CA ALA A 281 -1.39 -8.23 -28.56
C ALA A 281 -2.71 -8.79 -29.12
N ALA A 282 -3.62 -7.91 -29.45
CA ALA A 282 -4.90 -8.29 -30.03
C ALA A 282 -4.66 -9.30 -31.15
N LEU A 283 -5.29 -10.46 -31.06
CA LEU A 283 -5.25 -11.46 -32.14
C LEU A 283 -5.64 -10.76 -33.45
N PRO A 284 -4.89 -10.94 -34.52
CA PRO A 284 -5.29 -10.41 -35.82
C PRO A 284 -6.67 -10.94 -36.16
N GLY A 285 -7.58 -10.03 -36.51
CA GLY A 285 -8.94 -10.37 -36.92
C GLY A 285 -8.94 -11.43 -38.02
N PRO A 286 -10.02 -12.21 -38.13
CA PRO A 286 -10.13 -13.21 -39.18
C PRO A 286 -9.99 -12.54 -40.55
N PRO A 287 -9.34 -13.21 -41.53
CA PRO A 287 -9.18 -12.67 -42.87
C PRO A 287 -10.59 -12.36 -43.48
N GLN A 288 -10.76 -11.11 -43.90
CA GLN A 288 -11.95 -10.74 -44.61
C GLN A 288 -11.91 -11.47 -45.98
N THR A 289 -12.76 -12.45 -46.14
CA THR A 289 -13.07 -13.02 -47.46
C THR A 289 -13.89 -11.96 -48.22
N GLY A 290 -13.23 -11.25 -49.09
CA GLY A 290 -13.90 -10.37 -50.04
C GLY A 290 -14.63 -11.20 -51.14
N PRO A 291 -15.56 -10.56 -51.86
CA PRO A 291 -16.48 -11.20 -52.81
C PRO A 291 -15.78 -11.83 -54.01
#